data_7028d1d95a06fd9aeaeeb743314113c1
#
_entry.id   7028d1d95a06fd9aeaeeb743314113c1
#
_cell.length_a   1.000
_cell.length_b   1.000
_cell.length_c   1.000
_cell.angle_alpha   90.00
_cell.angle_beta   90.00
_cell.angle_gamma   90.00
#
_symmetry.space_group_name_H-M   'P 1'
#
loop_
_entity.id
_entity.type
_entity.pdbx_description
1 polymer ?
#
loop_
_entity_poly.entity_id
_entity_poly.type
_entity_poly.pdbx_seq_one_letter_code
_entity_poly.pdbx_strand_id
1 'polypeptide(L)'
;LPVIAGFDIENSCRFAYEHNNNSRFILRDVTQLTGEELRGYYPNNTIKVLVGCAPCQPFSTYSLRYNKHGKKDDKWRLLYYFANLVEEVLPEVVSMENVPQLSHEQVFRDFVDRLEALGYHCNWQVVNCAEYGVPQCRKRLVLLASRLGDIELIPPLYDEAHYRTVREAIGNLPMIENGAVDPN
;
A
#
# COMPACT_ATOMS: atom_id res chain seq x y z
N LEU A 1 12.71 3.17 -9.25
CA LEU A 1 12.72 1.70 -9.19
C LEU A 1 11.65 1.17 -10.14
N PRO A 2 11.96 0.22 -11.05
CA PRO A 2 10.94 -0.40 -11.87
C PRO A 2 10.04 -1.31 -11.02
N VAL A 3 8.73 -1.23 -11.22
CA VAL A 3 7.78 -2.18 -10.66
C VAL A 3 7.77 -3.42 -11.57
N ILE A 4 8.02 -4.59 -11.02
CA ILE A 4 8.13 -5.83 -11.81
C ILE A 4 6.76 -6.51 -11.94
N ALA A 5 6.04 -6.65 -10.83
CA ALA A 5 4.72 -7.27 -10.80
C ALA A 5 3.87 -6.74 -9.63
N GLY A 6 2.56 -6.80 -9.78
CA GLY A 6 1.59 -6.59 -8.71
C GLY A 6 0.60 -7.74 -8.62
N PHE A 7 0.18 -8.03 -7.41
CA PHE A 7 -0.69 -9.17 -7.09
C PHE A 7 -1.99 -8.66 -6.48
N ASP A 8 -3.11 -9.08 -7.03
CA ASP A 8 -4.44 -8.78 -6.49
C ASP A 8 -5.42 -9.89 -6.89
N ILE A 9 -6.52 -10.01 -6.13
CA ILE A 9 -7.63 -10.92 -6.45
C ILE A 9 -8.68 -10.29 -7.36
N GLU A 10 -8.62 -8.96 -7.57
CA GLU A 10 -9.62 -8.21 -8.33
C GLU A 10 -9.13 -7.97 -9.77
N ASN A 11 -9.63 -8.77 -10.70
CA ASN A 11 -9.19 -8.72 -12.09
C ASN A 11 -9.54 -7.40 -12.81
N SER A 12 -10.54 -6.66 -12.35
CA SER A 12 -10.91 -5.36 -12.93
C SER A 12 -9.81 -4.30 -12.77
N CYS A 13 -8.89 -4.49 -11.82
CA CYS A 13 -7.74 -3.61 -11.62
C CYS A 13 -6.63 -3.78 -12.67
N ARG A 14 -6.62 -4.88 -13.43
CA ARG A 14 -5.53 -5.27 -14.34
C ARG A 14 -5.17 -4.18 -15.34
N PHE A 15 -6.18 -3.68 -16.09
CA PHE A 15 -5.93 -2.69 -17.14
C PHE A 15 -5.26 -1.44 -16.59
N ALA A 16 -5.86 -0.84 -15.56
CA ALA A 16 -5.33 0.38 -14.95
C ALA A 16 -3.93 0.15 -14.33
N TYR A 17 -3.72 -1.01 -13.71
CA TYR A 17 -2.43 -1.36 -13.12
C TYR A 17 -1.33 -1.48 -14.18
N GLU A 18 -1.54 -2.28 -15.22
CA GLU A 18 -0.56 -2.54 -16.28
C GLU A 18 -0.28 -1.28 -17.11
N HIS A 19 -1.35 -0.52 -17.45
CA HIS A 19 -1.23 0.70 -18.24
C HIS A 19 -0.44 1.80 -17.50
N ASN A 20 -0.74 2.02 -16.23
CA ASN A 20 -0.15 3.12 -15.46
C ASN A 20 1.27 2.80 -14.95
N ASN A 21 1.60 1.54 -14.73
CA ASN A 21 2.85 1.15 -14.11
C ASN A 21 3.85 0.49 -15.08
N ASN A 22 3.42 0.19 -16.32
CA ASN A 22 4.21 -0.61 -17.26
C ASN A 22 4.75 -1.90 -16.61
N SER A 23 3.90 -2.59 -15.86
CA SER A 23 4.22 -3.70 -14.98
C SER A 23 3.21 -4.84 -15.13
N ARG A 24 3.57 -6.06 -14.77
CA ARG A 24 2.70 -7.23 -14.90
C ARG A 24 1.68 -7.30 -13.77
N PHE A 25 0.41 -7.46 -14.09
CA PHE A 25 -0.63 -7.80 -13.12
C PHE A 25 -0.78 -9.33 -13.01
N ILE A 26 -0.72 -9.85 -11.80
CA ILE A 26 -0.88 -11.27 -11.49
C ILE A 26 -2.16 -11.44 -10.67
N LEU A 27 -3.14 -12.10 -11.26
CA LEU A 27 -4.38 -12.45 -10.55
C LEU A 27 -4.06 -13.57 -9.55
N ARG A 28 -3.88 -13.21 -8.28
CA ARG A 28 -3.44 -14.15 -7.25
C ARG A 28 -3.92 -13.73 -5.88
N ASP A 29 -4.42 -14.69 -5.11
CA ASP A 29 -4.73 -14.50 -3.70
C ASP A 29 -3.42 -14.53 -2.88
N VAL A 30 -3.15 -13.47 -2.13
CA VAL A 30 -1.97 -13.35 -1.27
C VAL A 30 -1.89 -14.45 -0.21
N THR A 31 -3.03 -15.02 0.19
CA THR A 31 -3.08 -16.13 1.16
C THR A 31 -2.53 -17.45 0.61
N GLN A 32 -2.42 -17.55 -0.71
CA GLN A 32 -1.91 -18.70 -1.43
C GLN A 32 -0.54 -18.44 -2.09
N LEU A 33 -0.06 -17.18 -2.02
CA LEU A 33 1.23 -16.80 -2.56
C LEU A 33 2.34 -17.31 -1.64
N THR A 34 3.39 -17.90 -2.22
CA THR A 34 4.56 -18.38 -1.49
C THR A 34 5.77 -17.47 -1.72
N GLY A 35 6.70 -17.45 -0.76
CA GLY A 35 7.96 -16.71 -0.94
C GLY A 35 8.82 -17.25 -2.09
N GLU A 36 8.74 -18.53 -2.43
CA GLU A 36 9.41 -19.13 -3.59
C GLU A 36 8.84 -18.55 -4.90
N GLU A 37 7.51 -18.54 -5.03
CA GLU A 37 6.83 -17.93 -6.19
C GLU A 37 7.19 -16.46 -6.30
N LEU A 38 7.17 -15.72 -5.18
CA LEU A 38 7.47 -14.28 -5.17
C LEU A 38 8.93 -14.00 -5.51
N ARG A 39 9.89 -14.80 -5.01
CA ARG A 39 11.31 -14.69 -5.38
C ARG A 39 11.55 -14.87 -6.87
N GLY A 40 10.76 -15.68 -7.55
CA GLY A 40 10.86 -15.91 -9.00
C GLY A 40 10.61 -14.66 -9.86
N TYR A 41 10.00 -13.61 -9.32
CA TYR A 41 9.80 -12.34 -10.04
C TYR A 41 10.98 -11.38 -9.91
N TYR A 42 11.85 -11.54 -8.92
CA TYR A 42 12.99 -10.64 -8.75
C TYR A 42 14.14 -11.04 -9.68
N PRO A 43 14.72 -10.07 -10.42
CA PRO A 43 15.93 -10.33 -11.16
C PRO A 43 17.09 -10.72 -10.22
N ASN A 44 18.02 -11.52 -10.73
CA ASN A 44 19.21 -11.89 -9.97
C ASN A 44 20.07 -10.65 -9.63
N ASN A 45 20.68 -10.67 -8.44
CA ASN A 45 21.61 -9.63 -7.97
C ASN A 45 21.00 -8.21 -7.92
N THR A 46 19.73 -8.11 -7.58
CA THR A 46 19.03 -6.82 -7.39
C THR A 46 18.61 -6.63 -5.94
N ILE A 47 18.51 -5.37 -5.53
CA ILE A 47 17.85 -5.00 -4.28
C ILE A 47 16.35 -5.28 -4.45
N LYS A 48 15.81 -6.13 -3.60
CA LYS A 48 14.39 -6.49 -3.59
C LYS A 48 13.61 -5.50 -2.73
N VAL A 49 12.57 -4.94 -3.30
CA VAL A 49 11.61 -4.08 -2.59
C VAL A 49 10.25 -4.76 -2.63
N LEU A 50 9.66 -5.00 -1.48
CA LEU A 50 8.33 -5.56 -1.34
C LEU A 50 7.37 -4.51 -0.78
N VAL A 51 6.29 -4.23 -1.51
CA VAL A 51 5.29 -3.23 -1.13
C VAL A 51 3.96 -3.92 -0.87
N GLY A 52 3.29 -3.56 0.22
CA GLY A 52 2.00 -4.14 0.59
C GLY A 52 0.99 -3.09 1.04
N CYS A 53 -0.29 -3.35 0.71
CA CYS A 53 -1.43 -2.60 1.20
C CYS A 53 -2.54 -3.59 1.56
N ALA A 54 -2.40 -4.25 2.72
CA ALA A 54 -3.37 -5.23 3.18
C ALA A 54 -4.73 -4.55 3.45
N PRO A 55 -5.87 -5.12 2.99
CA PRO A 55 -7.19 -4.53 3.25
C PRO A 55 -7.46 -4.40 4.75
N CYS A 56 -7.89 -3.21 5.17
CA CYS A 56 -8.19 -2.87 6.55
C CYS A 56 -9.67 -2.46 6.73
N GLN A 57 -10.57 -3.20 6.08
CA GLN A 57 -12.01 -2.88 6.07
C GLN A 57 -12.66 -2.82 7.46
N PRO A 58 -12.26 -3.61 8.49
CA PRO A 58 -12.83 -3.48 9.83
C PRO A 58 -12.61 -2.12 10.48
N PHE A 59 -11.54 -1.41 10.10
CA PHE A 59 -11.13 -0.14 10.71
C PHE A 59 -11.46 1.10 9.85
N SER A 60 -12.09 0.92 8.70
CA SER A 60 -12.52 2.07 7.91
C SER A 60 -13.70 2.77 8.61
N THR A 61 -13.71 4.10 8.58
CA THR A 61 -14.82 4.92 9.13
C THR A 61 -16.17 4.56 8.52
N TYR A 62 -16.17 3.98 7.33
CA TYR A 62 -17.37 3.47 6.66
C TYR A 62 -17.89 2.19 7.32
N SER A 63 -17.01 1.21 7.61
CA SER A 63 -17.39 -0.04 8.28
C SER A 63 -17.86 0.19 9.72
N LEU A 64 -17.21 1.14 10.43
CA LEU A 64 -17.62 1.52 11.79
C LEU A 64 -19.03 2.13 11.84
N ARG A 65 -19.47 2.81 10.76
CA ARG A 65 -20.85 3.37 10.67
C ARG A 65 -21.91 2.31 10.36
N TYR A 66 -21.59 1.26 9.62
CA TYR A 66 -22.57 0.31 9.08
C TYR A 66 -22.54 -1.07 9.75
N ASN A 67 -21.41 -1.51 10.31
CA ASN A 67 -21.29 -2.79 11.00
C ASN A 67 -21.56 -2.66 12.51
N LYS A 68 -22.81 -2.46 12.90
CA LYS A 68 -23.26 -2.51 14.33
C LYS A 68 -23.24 -3.92 14.92
N HIS A 69 -22.94 -4.96 14.16
CA HIS A 69 -22.93 -6.35 14.61
C HIS A 69 -21.55 -6.95 14.38
N GLY A 70 -20.70 -6.81 15.36
CA GLY A 70 -19.46 -7.45 15.77
C GLY A 70 -19.00 -8.78 15.12
N LYS A 71 -19.15 -8.99 13.81
CA LYS A 71 -18.39 -10.00 13.11
C LYS A 71 -16.98 -9.45 12.97
N LYS A 72 -16.04 -10.00 13.74
CA LYS A 72 -14.60 -9.84 13.49
C LYS A 72 -14.36 -10.30 12.05
N ASP A 73 -14.17 -9.33 11.15
CA ASP A 73 -13.82 -9.59 9.77
C ASP A 73 -12.37 -10.12 9.79
N ASP A 74 -12.14 -11.33 9.30
CA ASP A 74 -10.81 -11.97 9.30
C ASP A 74 -9.78 -11.28 8.38
N LYS A 75 -10.16 -10.17 7.76
CA LYS A 75 -9.30 -9.43 6.80
C LYS A 75 -8.04 -8.81 7.41
N TRP A 76 -8.02 -8.55 8.73
CA TRP A 76 -6.79 -8.16 9.44
C TRP A 76 -5.70 -9.24 9.39
N ARG A 77 -6.10 -10.51 9.18
CA ARG A 77 -5.16 -11.63 9.01
C ARG A 77 -4.27 -11.48 7.78
N LEU A 78 -4.69 -10.69 6.77
CA LEU A 78 -3.88 -10.47 5.56
C LEU A 78 -2.56 -9.74 5.86
N LEU A 79 -2.47 -8.97 6.93
CA LEU A 79 -1.20 -8.39 7.35
C LEU A 79 -0.22 -9.47 7.86
N TYR A 80 -0.72 -10.54 8.50
CA TYR A 80 0.13 -11.68 8.86
C TYR A 80 0.61 -12.47 7.64
N TYR A 81 -0.22 -12.63 6.60
CA TYR A 81 0.23 -13.24 5.34
C TYR A 81 1.32 -12.39 4.67
N PHE A 82 1.16 -11.06 4.70
CA PHE A 82 2.20 -10.17 4.20
C PHE A 82 3.49 -10.30 5.03
N ALA A 83 3.40 -10.37 6.36
CA ALA A 83 4.55 -10.62 7.23
C ALA A 83 5.25 -11.95 6.91
N ASN A 84 4.49 -13.02 6.66
CA ASN A 84 5.04 -14.33 6.27
C ASN A 84 5.81 -14.23 4.94
N LEU A 85 5.27 -13.53 3.95
CA LEU A 85 5.96 -13.30 2.68
C LEU A 85 7.26 -12.49 2.86
N VAL A 86 7.26 -11.48 3.73
CA VAL A 86 8.49 -10.75 4.09
C VAL A 86 9.52 -11.69 4.71
N GLU A 87 9.12 -12.54 5.65
CA GLU A 87 10.00 -13.50 6.32
C GLU A 87 10.56 -14.54 5.35
N GLU A 88 9.73 -15.06 4.44
CA GLU A 88 10.17 -16.04 3.44
C GLU A 88 11.10 -15.43 2.38
N VAL A 89 10.83 -14.22 1.90
CA VAL A 89 11.57 -13.57 0.81
C VAL A 89 12.80 -12.83 1.31
N LEU A 90 12.73 -12.24 2.50
CA LEU A 90 13.73 -11.35 3.10
C LEU A 90 14.16 -10.23 2.12
N PRO A 91 13.20 -9.42 1.60
CA PRO A 91 13.57 -8.31 0.73
C PRO A 91 14.46 -7.31 1.50
N GLU A 92 15.29 -6.56 0.79
CA GLU A 92 16.14 -5.55 1.41
C GLU A 92 15.32 -4.37 1.95
N VAL A 93 14.19 -4.05 1.30
CA VAL A 93 13.29 -2.96 1.70
C VAL A 93 11.85 -3.44 1.68
N VAL A 94 11.09 -3.04 2.70
CA VAL A 94 9.64 -3.26 2.82
C VAL A 94 8.95 -1.91 2.93
N SER A 95 7.85 -1.73 2.21
CA SER A 95 6.95 -0.58 2.38
C SER A 95 5.52 -1.06 2.61
N MET A 96 4.82 -0.44 3.52
CA MET A 96 3.41 -0.75 3.79
C MET A 96 2.61 0.54 3.95
N GLU A 97 1.46 0.60 3.28
CA GLU A 97 0.46 1.68 3.44
C GLU A 97 -0.81 1.12 4.05
N ASN A 98 -1.45 1.91 4.91
CA ASN A 98 -2.74 1.53 5.48
C ASN A 98 -3.52 2.74 6.04
N VAL A 99 -4.69 2.48 6.62
CA VAL A 99 -5.46 3.50 7.35
C VAL A 99 -4.78 3.85 8.69
N PRO A 100 -4.88 5.11 9.17
CA PRO A 100 -4.24 5.54 10.42
C PRO A 100 -4.59 4.68 11.63
N GLN A 101 -5.83 4.19 11.70
CA GLN A 101 -6.33 3.40 12.84
C GLN A 101 -5.54 2.12 13.08
N LEU A 102 -4.95 1.54 12.02
CA LEU A 102 -4.12 0.33 12.15
C LEU A 102 -2.94 0.52 13.11
N SER A 103 -2.39 1.72 13.22
CA SER A 103 -1.25 2.00 14.12
C SER A 103 -1.55 1.72 15.62
N HIS A 104 -2.82 1.68 16.00
CA HIS A 104 -3.25 1.40 17.36
C HIS A 104 -3.55 -0.08 17.63
N GLU A 105 -3.54 -0.92 16.57
CA GLU A 105 -3.94 -2.32 16.66
C GLU A 105 -2.75 -3.25 16.98
N GLN A 106 -3.08 -4.35 17.66
CA GLN A 106 -2.05 -5.34 18.04
C GLN A 106 -1.38 -5.96 16.81
N VAL A 107 -2.15 -6.23 15.75
CA VAL A 107 -1.62 -6.80 14.50
C VAL A 107 -0.53 -5.94 13.86
N PHE A 108 -0.59 -4.62 14.02
CA PHE A 108 0.46 -3.72 13.52
C PHE A 108 1.71 -3.80 14.40
N ARG A 109 1.55 -3.84 15.71
CA ARG A 109 2.69 -4.04 16.63
C ARG A 109 3.39 -5.37 16.36
N ASP A 110 2.62 -6.45 16.25
CA ASP A 110 3.16 -7.79 15.90
C ASP A 110 3.91 -7.75 14.56
N PHE A 111 3.41 -6.98 13.58
CA PHE A 111 4.07 -6.82 12.28
C PHE A 111 5.42 -6.09 12.42
N VAL A 112 5.47 -4.98 13.14
CA VAL A 112 6.70 -4.23 13.39
C VAL A 112 7.71 -5.07 14.17
N ASP A 113 7.28 -5.72 15.26
CA ASP A 113 8.13 -6.58 16.09
C ASP A 113 8.77 -7.71 15.26
N ARG A 114 8.00 -8.32 14.35
CA ARG A 114 8.52 -9.35 13.43
C ARG A 114 9.56 -8.80 12.47
N LEU A 115 9.33 -7.62 11.88
CA LEU A 115 10.32 -6.98 11.01
C LEU A 115 11.61 -6.68 11.77
N GLU A 116 11.53 -6.11 12.96
CA GLU A 116 12.69 -5.81 13.80
C GLU A 116 13.45 -7.08 14.18
N ALA A 117 12.74 -8.16 14.54
CA ALA A 117 13.34 -9.48 14.81
C ALA A 117 14.07 -10.07 13.59
N LEU A 118 13.68 -9.71 12.36
CA LEU A 118 14.34 -10.08 11.11
C LEU A 118 15.49 -9.13 10.72
N GLY A 119 15.81 -8.15 11.56
CA GLY A 119 16.90 -7.21 11.36
C GLY A 119 16.57 -6.00 10.50
N TYR A 120 15.28 -5.65 10.37
CA TYR A 120 14.88 -4.41 9.69
C TYR A 120 14.93 -3.22 10.66
N HIS A 121 15.42 -2.09 10.17
CA HIS A 121 15.22 -0.79 10.77
C HIS A 121 13.86 -0.26 10.32
N CYS A 122 12.92 -0.11 11.25
CA CYS A 122 11.54 0.29 10.96
C CYS A 122 11.31 1.78 11.26
N ASN A 123 10.69 2.48 10.32
CA ASN A 123 10.19 3.84 10.50
C ASN A 123 8.74 3.91 10.01
N TRP A 124 7.85 4.46 10.81
CA TRP A 124 6.45 4.63 10.41
C TRP A 124 5.83 5.89 10.97
N GLN A 125 4.91 6.46 10.21
CA GLN A 125 4.18 7.66 10.62
C GLN A 125 2.84 7.76 9.91
N VAL A 126 1.95 8.58 10.47
CA VAL A 126 0.69 8.96 9.82
C VAL A 126 0.92 10.27 9.08
N VAL A 127 0.77 10.25 7.77
CA VAL A 127 0.96 11.39 6.89
C VAL A 127 -0.35 11.85 6.26
N ASN A 128 -0.43 13.13 5.89
CA ASN A 128 -1.47 13.64 5.03
C ASN A 128 -0.96 13.62 3.57
N CYS A 129 -1.63 12.88 2.69
CA CYS A 129 -1.22 12.75 1.29
C CYS A 129 -1.12 14.10 0.55
N ALA A 130 -1.87 15.11 0.98
CA ALA A 130 -1.79 16.46 0.41
C ALA A 130 -0.40 17.09 0.60
N GLU A 131 0.30 16.77 1.69
CA GLU A 131 1.67 17.21 1.96
C GLU A 131 2.69 16.68 0.95
N TYR A 132 2.32 15.61 0.22
CA TYR A 132 3.14 14.95 -0.81
C TYR A 132 2.61 15.18 -2.23
N GLY A 133 1.73 16.17 -2.42
CA GLY A 133 1.26 16.62 -3.73
C GLY A 133 0.05 15.87 -4.29
N VAL A 134 -0.58 15.00 -3.51
CA VAL A 134 -1.87 14.40 -3.87
C VAL A 134 -2.98 15.44 -3.65
N PRO A 135 -3.86 15.71 -4.65
CA PRO A 135 -4.92 16.69 -4.52
C PRO A 135 -6.09 16.19 -3.67
N GLN A 136 -5.77 15.65 -2.50
CA GLN A 136 -6.73 15.08 -1.55
C GLN A 136 -6.17 15.12 -0.12
N CYS A 137 -6.92 15.73 0.80
CA CYS A 137 -6.62 15.65 2.24
C CYS A 137 -6.99 14.25 2.76
N ARG A 138 -6.03 13.32 2.67
CA ARG A 138 -6.20 11.91 3.02
C ARG A 138 -5.07 11.45 3.93
N LYS A 139 -5.38 11.10 5.16
CA LYS A 139 -4.38 10.58 6.10
C LYS A 139 -4.14 9.10 5.90
N ARG A 140 -2.86 8.70 5.93
CA ARG A 140 -2.43 7.30 5.78
C ARG A 140 -1.29 6.98 6.73
N LEU A 141 -1.34 5.77 7.28
CA LEU A 141 -0.21 5.14 7.93
C LEU A 141 0.75 4.64 6.84
N VAL A 142 1.98 5.07 6.91
CA VAL A 142 3.06 4.59 6.03
C VAL A 142 4.16 4.00 6.89
N LEU A 143 4.60 2.80 6.56
CA LEU A 143 5.74 2.15 7.17
C LEU A 143 6.79 1.89 6.09
N LEU A 144 8.03 2.23 6.40
CA LEU A 144 9.22 1.84 5.66
C LEU A 144 10.09 0.99 6.58
N ALA A 145 10.63 -0.09 6.06
CA ALA A 145 11.57 -0.92 6.78
C ALA A 145 12.72 -1.35 5.86
N SER A 146 13.95 -1.34 6.38
CA SER A 146 15.15 -1.63 5.60
C SER A 146 16.14 -2.47 6.38
N ARG A 147 16.78 -3.42 5.71
CA ARG A 147 17.93 -4.21 6.19
C ARG A 147 19.27 -3.62 5.74
N LEU A 148 19.24 -2.51 5.00
CA LEU A 148 20.43 -1.83 4.49
C LEU A 148 20.89 -0.68 5.38
N GLY A 149 20.17 -0.41 6.47
CA GLY A 149 20.38 0.70 7.40
C GLY A 149 19.09 1.50 7.61
N ASP A 150 19.22 2.64 8.26
CA ASP A 150 18.09 3.50 8.57
C ASP A 150 17.39 4.01 7.32
N ILE A 151 16.07 4.08 7.39
CA ILE A 151 15.21 4.54 6.31
C ILE A 151 14.14 5.48 6.87
N GLU A 152 13.92 6.59 6.19
CA GLU A 152 12.93 7.58 6.60
C GLU A 152 12.08 8.02 5.40
N LEU A 153 10.87 8.46 5.69
CA LEU A 153 10.07 9.18 4.71
C LEU A 153 10.71 10.54 4.42
N ILE A 154 10.68 10.94 3.16
CA ILE A 154 11.07 12.31 2.79
C ILE A 154 10.21 13.31 3.57
N PRO A 155 10.74 14.48 3.93
CA PRO A 155 9.95 15.53 4.56
C PRO A 155 8.76 15.95 3.69
N PRO A 156 7.67 16.48 4.28
CA PRO A 156 6.57 17.08 3.53
C PRO A 156 7.07 18.07 2.47
N LEU A 157 6.54 17.96 1.26
CA LEU A 157 6.90 18.82 0.12
C LEU A 157 6.05 20.09 0.06
N TYR A 158 4.85 20.06 0.66
CA TYR A 158 3.88 21.15 0.63
C TYR A 158 3.33 21.40 2.02
N ASP A 159 3.16 22.65 2.38
CA ASP A 159 2.36 23.10 3.51
C ASP A 159 0.89 23.31 3.10
N GLU A 160 0.01 23.56 4.07
CA GLU A 160 -1.42 23.67 3.84
C GLU A 160 -1.81 24.78 2.84
N ALA A 161 -1.04 25.87 2.78
CA ALA A 161 -1.27 26.98 1.87
C ALA A 161 -0.93 26.63 0.41
N HIS A 162 -0.11 25.60 0.20
CA HIS A 162 0.41 25.21 -1.12
C HIS A 162 -0.05 23.82 -1.57
N TYR A 163 -1.07 23.24 -0.92
CA TYR A 163 -1.63 21.95 -1.35
C TYR A 163 -2.19 22.05 -2.76
N ARG A 164 -1.88 21.03 -3.58
CA ARG A 164 -2.49 20.91 -4.90
C ARG A 164 -3.98 20.72 -4.81
N THR A 165 -4.72 21.43 -5.67
CA THR A 165 -6.17 21.33 -5.74
C THR A 165 -6.63 20.31 -6.78
N VAL A 166 -7.84 19.78 -6.60
CA VAL A 166 -8.47 18.91 -7.59
C VAL A 166 -8.60 19.61 -8.94
N ARG A 167 -8.87 20.94 -8.94
CA ARG A 167 -8.96 21.75 -10.17
C ARG A 167 -7.65 21.76 -10.95
N GLU A 168 -6.52 21.90 -10.27
CA GLU A 168 -5.20 21.85 -10.93
C GLU A 168 -4.90 20.47 -11.51
N ALA A 169 -5.38 19.39 -10.86
CA ALA A 169 -5.09 18.05 -11.29
C ALA A 169 -5.92 17.58 -12.49
N ILE A 170 -7.20 17.95 -12.54
CA ILE A 170 -8.15 17.44 -13.55
C ILE A 170 -8.97 18.52 -14.26
N GLY A 171 -8.71 19.81 -14.00
CA GLY A 171 -9.49 20.92 -14.56
C GLY A 171 -9.36 21.09 -16.08
N ASN A 172 -8.37 20.46 -16.70
CA ASN A 172 -8.13 20.43 -18.15
C ASN A 172 -8.73 19.20 -18.84
N LEU A 173 -9.33 18.28 -18.11
CA LEU A 173 -10.02 17.14 -18.71
C LEU A 173 -11.32 17.60 -19.40
N PRO A 174 -11.74 16.93 -20.50
CA PRO A 174 -12.99 17.26 -21.18
C PRO A 174 -14.18 17.05 -20.25
N MET A 175 -15.18 17.93 -20.37
CA MET A 175 -16.45 17.75 -19.68
C MET A 175 -17.20 16.59 -20.31
N ILE A 176 -17.57 15.60 -19.48
CA ILE A 176 -18.42 14.48 -19.87
C ILE A 176 -19.70 14.52 -19.03
N GLU A 177 -20.83 14.17 -19.64
CA GLU A 177 -22.10 14.01 -18.94
C GLU A 177 -22.08 12.75 -18.07
N ASN A 178 -22.96 12.72 -17.06
CA ASN A 178 -23.06 11.56 -16.17
C ASN A 178 -23.45 10.30 -16.97
N GLY A 179 -22.60 9.28 -16.90
CA GLY A 179 -22.77 8.02 -17.65
C GLY A 179 -22.22 8.04 -19.07
N ALA A 180 -21.67 9.16 -19.53
CA ALA A 180 -20.96 9.20 -20.81
C ALA A 180 -19.52 8.67 -20.67
N VAL A 181 -18.97 8.23 -21.81
CA VAL A 181 -17.58 7.77 -21.93
C VAL A 181 -16.86 8.71 -22.89
N ASP A 182 -15.65 9.14 -22.53
CA ASP A 182 -14.78 9.86 -23.45
C ASP A 182 -14.31 8.88 -24.54
N PRO A 183 -14.52 9.16 -25.82
CA PRO A 183 -14.11 8.28 -26.92
C PRO A 183 -12.61 8.34 -27.26
N ASN A 184 -11.80 9.22 -26.60
CA ASN A 184 -10.37 9.41 -26.90
C ASN A 184 -9.46 8.64 -25.95
#